data_4e63866b098903e8d221b60c678e127b
#
_entry.id   4e63866b098903e8d221b60c678e127b
#
_cell.length_a   1.000
_cell.length_b   1.000
_cell.length_c   1.000
_cell.angle_alpha   90.00
_cell.angle_beta   90.00
_cell.angle_gamma   90.00
#
_symmetry.space_group_name_H-M   'P 1'
#
loop_
_entity.id
_entity.type
_entity.pdbx_description
1 polymer ?
#
loop_
_entity_poly.entity_id
_entity_poly.type
_entity_poly.pdbx_seq_one_letter_code
_entity_poly.pdbx_strand_id
1 'polypeptide(L)'
;VAVAGASGPLLGGALIHQFGWRSIFLINIPLGLAGLWLARRRIATTPRRPRALNPLSHLLGVVALSSLCFVLIQGNAYGWASPSIAATALLSLAASALLVHRERRHAQPIIPRALFATRQFAAANGVGFLINLASYGQLFLLSLFLQHARGADALQTGIELVPMLAVFSIGNLIS
;
A
#
# COMPACT_ATOMS: atom_id res chain seq x y z
N VAL A 1 -13.00 8.75 4.75
CA VAL A 1 -12.21 8.00 3.76
C VAL A 1 -12.51 8.51 2.35
N ALA A 2 -13.79 8.63 1.95
CA ALA A 2 -14.23 9.03 0.62
C ALA A 2 -13.65 10.39 0.16
N VAL A 3 -13.78 11.44 0.99
CA VAL A 3 -13.25 12.78 0.69
C VAL A 3 -11.73 12.78 0.51
N ALA A 4 -11.01 12.05 1.38
CA ALA A 4 -9.57 11.94 1.29
C ALA A 4 -9.10 11.23 0.00
N GLY A 5 -9.85 10.19 -0.43
CA GLY A 5 -9.57 9.49 -1.69
C GLY A 5 -9.73 10.38 -2.92
N ALA A 6 -10.79 11.18 -2.97
CA ALA A 6 -11.04 12.09 -4.08
C ALA A 6 -10.09 13.29 -4.11
N SER A 7 -9.67 13.80 -2.94
CA SER A 7 -8.77 14.95 -2.84
C SER A 7 -7.29 14.60 -3.09
N GLY A 8 -6.91 13.32 -2.95
CA GLY A 8 -5.52 12.88 -3.06
C GLY A 8 -4.81 13.31 -4.36
N PRO A 9 -5.30 12.91 -5.53
CA PRO A 9 -4.68 13.28 -6.81
C PRO A 9 -4.70 14.79 -7.10
N LEU A 10 -5.77 15.49 -6.69
CA LEU A 10 -5.87 16.94 -6.85
C LEU A 10 -4.82 17.67 -5.99
N LEU A 11 -4.76 17.34 -4.70
CA LEU A 11 -3.76 17.90 -3.78
C LEU A 11 -2.34 17.49 -4.18
N GLY A 12 -2.14 16.24 -4.56
CA GLY A 12 -0.87 15.73 -5.04
C GLY A 12 -0.41 16.45 -6.31
N GLY A 13 -1.30 16.61 -7.29
CA GLY A 13 -1.03 17.35 -8.52
C GLY A 13 -0.68 18.82 -8.27
N ALA A 14 -1.45 19.50 -7.42
CA ALA A 14 -1.19 20.90 -7.04
C ALA A 14 0.15 21.05 -6.29
N LEU A 15 0.45 20.15 -5.37
CA LEU A 15 1.72 20.17 -4.63
C LEU A 15 2.92 19.93 -5.53
N ILE A 16 2.81 18.99 -6.48
CA ILE A 16 3.89 18.71 -7.44
C ILE A 16 4.13 19.93 -8.32
N HIS A 17 3.06 20.53 -8.82
CA HIS A 17 3.14 21.68 -9.72
C HIS A 17 3.78 22.90 -9.04
N GLN A 18 3.44 23.18 -7.78
CA GLN A 18 3.93 24.37 -7.07
C GLN A 18 5.27 24.16 -6.35
N PHE A 19 5.48 23.01 -5.72
CA PHE A 19 6.60 22.76 -4.82
C PHE A 19 7.48 21.57 -5.22
N GLY A 20 7.15 20.92 -6.34
CA GLY A 20 7.84 19.74 -6.83
C GLY A 20 7.47 18.46 -6.08
N TRP A 21 7.94 17.32 -6.60
CA TRP A 21 7.54 15.98 -6.13
C TRP A 21 7.85 15.69 -4.65
N ARG A 22 8.86 16.37 -4.07
CA ARG A 22 9.24 16.17 -2.66
C ARG A 22 8.16 16.65 -1.68
N SER A 23 7.32 17.60 -2.08
CA SER A 23 6.25 18.15 -1.26
C SER A 23 5.20 17.11 -0.85
N ILE A 24 4.99 16.08 -1.67
CA ILE A 24 4.06 14.96 -1.37
C ILE A 24 4.50 14.21 -0.12
N PHE A 25 5.81 14.09 0.10
CA PHE A 25 6.33 13.43 1.32
C PHE A 25 6.29 14.37 2.52
N LEU A 26 6.62 15.64 2.31
CA LEU A 26 6.68 16.64 3.39
C LEU A 26 5.31 16.92 4.00
N ILE A 27 4.22 16.88 3.23
CA ILE A 27 2.86 17.08 3.76
C ILE A 27 2.46 15.99 4.78
N ASN A 28 3.05 14.80 4.71
CA ASN A 28 2.78 13.75 5.68
C ASN A 28 3.31 14.08 7.09
N ILE A 29 4.30 14.96 7.22
CA ILE A 29 4.86 15.34 8.50
C ILE A 29 3.83 16.11 9.34
N PRO A 30 3.27 17.24 8.88
CA PRO A 30 2.26 17.95 9.65
C PRO A 30 0.99 17.12 9.88
N LEU A 31 0.55 16.34 8.90
CA LEU A 31 -0.59 15.45 9.05
C LEU A 31 -0.34 14.37 10.10
N GLY A 32 0.84 13.75 10.07
CA GLY A 32 1.24 12.75 11.07
C GLY A 32 1.35 13.33 12.48
N LEU A 33 1.91 14.53 12.63
CA LEU A 33 1.99 15.23 13.90
C LEU A 33 0.60 15.60 14.45
N ALA A 34 -0.28 16.11 13.58
CA ALA A 34 -1.67 16.41 13.94
C ALA A 34 -2.43 15.14 14.36
N GLY A 35 -2.27 14.05 13.60
CA GLY A 35 -2.85 12.74 13.93
C GLY A 35 -2.34 12.22 15.28
N LEU A 36 -1.04 12.31 15.54
CA LEU A 36 -0.43 11.89 16.80
C LEU A 36 -0.93 12.74 17.99
N TRP A 37 -1.02 14.05 17.80
CA TRP A 37 -1.54 14.98 18.80
C TRP A 37 -3.02 14.67 19.14
N LEU A 38 -3.84 14.47 18.10
CA LEU A 38 -5.25 14.13 18.27
C LEU A 38 -5.43 12.76 18.94
N ALA A 39 -4.64 11.76 18.54
CA ALA A 39 -4.65 10.45 19.15
C ALA A 39 -4.32 10.50 20.65
N ARG A 40 -3.27 11.26 21.03
CA ARG A 40 -2.89 11.44 22.43
C ARG A 40 -3.97 12.14 23.27
N ARG A 41 -4.76 13.03 22.67
CA ARG A 41 -5.81 13.77 23.37
C ARG A 41 -7.15 13.04 23.46
N ARG A 42 -7.48 12.21 22.45
CA ARG A 42 -8.81 11.65 22.29
C ARG A 42 -8.90 10.15 22.51
N ILE A 43 -7.78 9.42 22.39
CA ILE A 43 -7.77 7.98 22.58
C ILE A 43 -7.42 7.67 24.02
N ALA A 44 -8.36 7.03 24.73
CA ALA A 44 -8.11 6.51 26.07
C ALA A 44 -7.04 5.41 26.01
N THR A 45 -6.18 5.39 27.03
CA THR A 45 -5.14 4.34 27.18
C THR A 45 -5.81 2.98 27.34
N THR A 46 -5.68 2.14 26.33
CA THR A 46 -6.13 0.74 26.41
C THR A 46 -5.19 -0.05 27.32
N PRO A 47 -5.69 -0.97 28.15
CA PRO A 47 -4.85 -1.85 28.96
C PRO A 47 -3.82 -2.57 28.07
N ARG A 48 -2.54 -2.40 28.40
CA ARG A 48 -1.46 -3.06 27.66
C ARG A 48 -1.54 -4.57 27.91
N ARG A 49 -1.88 -5.33 26.89
CA ARG A 49 -1.68 -6.77 26.91
C ARG A 49 -0.23 -7.05 26.53
N PRO A 50 0.57 -7.65 27.40
CA PRO A 50 1.94 -8.02 27.05
C PRO A 50 1.91 -9.02 25.89
N ARG A 51 2.37 -8.59 24.74
CA ARG A 51 2.56 -9.44 23.58
C ARG A 51 4.05 -9.48 23.26
N ALA A 52 4.60 -10.70 23.18
CA ALA A 52 5.98 -10.85 22.81
C ALA A 52 6.18 -10.31 21.37
N LEU A 53 7.03 -9.31 21.23
CA LEU A 53 7.45 -8.82 19.92
C LEU A 53 8.29 -9.93 19.26
N ASN A 54 7.96 -10.24 18.01
CA ASN A 54 8.75 -11.18 17.22
C ASN A 54 9.53 -10.39 16.12
N PRO A 55 10.67 -9.77 16.49
CA PRO A 55 11.38 -8.89 15.57
C PRO A 55 11.86 -9.62 14.31
N LEU A 56 12.19 -10.90 14.44
CA LEU A 56 12.63 -11.68 13.28
C LEU A 56 11.50 -11.94 12.28
N SER A 57 10.27 -12.19 12.73
CA SER A 57 9.13 -12.30 11.80
C SER A 57 8.84 -10.97 11.09
N HIS A 58 8.95 -9.85 11.79
CA HIS A 58 8.82 -8.54 11.16
C HIS A 58 9.93 -8.29 10.12
N LEU A 59 11.18 -8.60 10.48
CA LEU A 59 12.31 -8.46 9.55
C LEU A 59 12.14 -9.33 8.30
N LEU A 60 11.74 -10.59 8.47
CA LEU A 60 11.46 -11.49 7.35
C LEU A 60 10.34 -10.94 6.46
N GLY A 61 9.29 -10.36 7.04
CA GLY A 61 8.21 -9.71 6.29
C GLY A 61 8.72 -8.51 5.48
N VAL A 62 9.54 -7.65 6.09
CA VAL A 62 10.16 -6.51 5.41
C VAL A 62 11.05 -6.98 4.27
N VAL A 63 11.95 -7.95 4.51
CA VAL A 63 12.84 -8.50 3.48
C VAL A 63 12.05 -9.13 2.34
N ALA A 64 11.04 -9.94 2.64
CA ALA A 64 10.20 -10.58 1.63
C ALA A 64 9.50 -9.58 0.71
N LEU A 65 8.84 -8.58 1.31
CA LEU A 65 8.10 -7.55 0.57
C LEU A 65 9.03 -6.61 -0.20
N SER A 66 10.12 -6.15 0.41
CA SER A 66 11.07 -5.26 -0.26
C SER A 66 11.75 -5.94 -1.45
N SER A 67 12.14 -7.21 -1.28
CA SER A 67 12.72 -8.00 -2.37
C SER A 67 11.71 -8.23 -3.50
N LEU A 68 10.45 -8.52 -3.16
CA LEU A 68 9.37 -8.68 -4.15
C LEU A 68 9.15 -7.37 -4.93
N CYS A 69 9.03 -6.25 -4.23
CA CYS A 69 8.89 -4.94 -4.86
C CYS A 69 10.08 -4.63 -5.77
N PHE A 70 11.31 -4.92 -5.34
CA PHE A 70 12.49 -4.71 -6.16
C PHE A 70 12.43 -5.52 -7.45
N VAL A 71 12.09 -6.81 -7.39
CA VAL A 71 11.94 -7.66 -8.57
C VAL A 71 10.91 -7.10 -9.54
N LEU A 72 9.74 -6.71 -9.04
CA LEU A 72 8.64 -6.21 -9.88
C LEU A 72 8.96 -4.86 -10.53
N ILE A 73 9.64 -3.96 -9.81
CA ILE A 73 9.98 -2.63 -10.31
C ILE A 73 11.17 -2.69 -11.26
N GLN A 74 12.20 -3.45 -10.90
CA GLN A 74 13.47 -3.44 -11.60
C GLN A 74 13.61 -4.56 -12.63
N GLY A 75 12.69 -5.51 -12.67
CA GLY A 75 12.74 -6.66 -13.57
C GLY A 75 12.84 -6.27 -15.05
N ASN A 76 12.13 -5.20 -15.46
CA ASN A 76 12.21 -4.71 -16.83
C ASN A 76 13.54 -3.98 -17.14
N ALA A 77 14.06 -3.22 -16.18
CA ALA A 77 15.30 -2.44 -16.36
C ALA A 77 16.56 -3.32 -16.38
N TYR A 78 16.63 -4.32 -15.50
CA TYR A 78 17.77 -5.24 -15.41
C TYR A 78 17.62 -6.50 -16.28
N GLY A 79 16.41 -6.74 -16.83
CA GLY A 79 16.04 -7.97 -17.52
C GLY A 79 15.59 -9.07 -16.56
N TRP A 80 14.41 -9.67 -16.85
CA TRP A 80 13.79 -10.69 -15.99
C TRP A 80 14.65 -11.94 -15.76
N ALA A 81 15.54 -12.26 -16.71
CA ALA A 81 16.46 -13.39 -16.62
C ALA A 81 17.82 -13.04 -16.00
N SER A 82 18.03 -11.82 -15.53
CA SER A 82 19.31 -11.42 -14.95
C SER A 82 19.57 -12.12 -13.61
N PRO A 83 20.84 -12.46 -13.30
CA PRO A 83 21.21 -13.11 -12.06
C PRO A 83 20.80 -12.31 -10.82
N SER A 84 20.83 -10.96 -10.88
CA SER A 84 20.43 -10.08 -9.78
C SER A 84 18.93 -10.18 -9.50
N ILE A 85 18.08 -10.20 -10.52
CA ILE A 85 16.63 -10.36 -10.37
C ILE A 85 16.30 -11.77 -9.88
N ALA A 86 16.94 -12.81 -10.43
CA ALA A 86 16.77 -14.18 -9.98
C ALA A 86 17.17 -14.36 -8.50
N ALA A 87 18.33 -13.85 -8.10
CA ALA A 87 18.79 -13.91 -6.72
C ALA A 87 17.83 -13.18 -5.75
N THR A 88 17.35 -12.00 -6.14
CA THR A 88 16.41 -11.22 -5.32
C THR A 88 15.03 -11.90 -5.24
N ALA A 89 14.57 -12.53 -6.31
CA ALA A 89 13.34 -13.34 -6.31
C ALA A 89 13.47 -14.56 -5.38
N LEU A 90 14.60 -15.26 -5.43
CA LEU A 90 14.88 -16.36 -4.51
C LEU A 90 14.93 -15.89 -3.05
N LEU A 91 15.53 -14.74 -2.79
CA LEU A 91 15.54 -14.12 -1.45
C LEU A 91 14.11 -13.85 -0.96
N SER A 92 13.27 -13.27 -1.80
CA SER A 92 11.85 -13.01 -1.49
C SER A 92 11.11 -14.30 -1.15
N LEU A 93 11.27 -15.33 -1.97
CA LEU A 93 10.64 -16.63 -1.75
C LEU A 93 11.15 -17.30 -0.47
N ALA A 94 12.45 -17.29 -0.25
CA ALA A 94 13.06 -17.88 0.96
C ALA A 94 12.60 -17.14 2.22
N ALA A 95 12.61 -15.81 2.22
CA ALA A 95 12.14 -15.01 3.35
C ALA A 95 10.64 -15.24 3.62
N SER A 96 9.81 -15.32 2.58
CA SER A 96 8.38 -15.63 2.69
C SER A 96 8.15 -17.03 3.26
N ALA A 97 8.85 -18.03 2.75
CA ALA A 97 8.74 -19.41 3.20
C ALA A 97 9.17 -19.55 4.67
N LEU A 98 10.28 -18.90 5.05
CA LEU A 98 10.78 -18.90 6.42
C LEU A 98 9.81 -18.15 7.36
N LEU A 99 9.24 -17.03 6.93
CA LEU A 99 8.22 -16.32 7.68
C LEU A 99 7.01 -17.22 7.94
N VAL A 100 6.45 -17.83 6.90
CA VAL A 100 5.31 -18.74 7.02
C VAL A 100 5.63 -19.92 7.92
N HIS A 101 6.83 -20.53 7.78
CA HIS A 101 7.26 -21.63 8.61
C HIS A 101 7.34 -21.24 10.09
N ARG A 102 7.95 -20.08 10.39
CA ARG A 102 8.06 -19.56 11.77
C ARG A 102 6.69 -19.20 12.34
N GLU A 103 5.87 -18.51 11.61
CA GLU A 103 4.51 -18.13 12.02
C GLU A 103 3.64 -19.36 12.28
N ARG A 104 3.89 -20.46 11.55
CA ARG A 104 3.22 -21.74 11.80
C ARG A 104 3.63 -22.40 13.13
N ARG A 105 4.80 -22.12 13.65
CA ARG A 105 5.31 -22.69 14.91
C ARG A 105 5.19 -21.74 16.11
N HIS A 106 4.85 -20.47 15.87
CA HIS A 106 4.79 -19.49 16.94
C HIS A 106 3.50 -19.58 17.74
N ALA A 107 3.62 -19.49 19.08
CA ALA A 107 2.46 -19.54 19.98
C ALA A 107 1.54 -18.30 19.82
N GLN A 108 2.11 -17.16 19.42
CA GLN A 108 1.38 -15.91 19.17
C GLN A 108 1.73 -15.39 17.76
N PRO A 109 1.16 -15.97 16.71
CA PRO A 109 1.47 -15.57 15.34
C PRO A 109 0.98 -14.13 15.08
N ILE A 110 1.69 -13.41 14.19
CA ILE A 110 1.30 -12.05 13.77
C ILE A 110 -0.10 -12.08 13.15
N ILE A 111 -0.35 -13.10 12.32
CA ILE A 111 -1.65 -13.31 11.69
C ILE A 111 -2.28 -14.59 12.28
N PRO A 112 -3.39 -14.46 13.04
CA PRO A 112 -4.08 -15.62 13.61
C PRO A 112 -4.58 -16.57 12.52
N ARG A 113 -4.12 -17.81 12.54
CA ARG A 113 -4.50 -18.82 11.54
C ARG A 113 -6.00 -19.10 11.51
N ALA A 114 -6.65 -18.97 12.66
CA ALA A 114 -8.09 -19.17 12.79
C ALA A 114 -8.89 -18.30 11.81
N LEU A 115 -8.37 -17.11 11.45
CA LEU A 115 -9.01 -16.24 10.48
C LEU A 115 -9.01 -16.86 9.06
N PHE A 116 -7.88 -17.44 8.65
CA PHE A 116 -7.76 -18.08 7.33
C PHE A 116 -8.34 -19.48 7.26
N ALA A 117 -8.66 -20.09 8.40
CA ALA A 117 -9.36 -21.37 8.44
C ALA A 117 -10.81 -21.26 7.95
N THR A 118 -11.41 -20.05 8.02
CA THR A 118 -12.74 -19.80 7.48
C THR A 118 -12.67 -19.50 6.00
N ARG A 119 -13.34 -20.33 5.20
CA ARG A 119 -13.38 -20.17 3.73
C ARG A 119 -13.89 -18.80 3.30
N GLN A 120 -14.83 -18.25 4.05
CA GLN A 120 -15.40 -16.94 3.81
C GLN A 120 -14.37 -15.82 3.96
N PHE A 121 -13.51 -15.88 4.99
CA PHE A 121 -12.47 -14.88 5.21
C PHE A 121 -11.42 -14.92 4.10
N ALA A 122 -10.97 -16.11 3.70
CA ALA A 122 -10.02 -16.28 2.61
C ALA A 122 -10.59 -15.76 1.28
N ALA A 123 -11.87 -16.09 0.97
CA ALA A 123 -12.54 -15.63 -0.23
C ALA A 123 -12.73 -14.09 -0.22
N ALA A 124 -13.17 -13.50 0.89
CA ALA A 124 -13.33 -12.05 1.02
C ALA A 124 -12.01 -11.30 0.82
N ASN A 125 -10.90 -11.81 1.39
CA ASN A 125 -9.58 -11.21 1.16
C ASN A 125 -9.11 -11.35 -0.29
N GLY A 126 -9.40 -12.50 -0.94
CA GLY A 126 -9.10 -12.71 -2.36
C GLY A 126 -9.87 -11.72 -3.27
N VAL A 127 -11.16 -11.56 -3.02
CA VAL A 127 -11.99 -10.58 -3.74
C VAL A 127 -11.49 -9.16 -3.48
N GLY A 128 -11.23 -8.80 -2.21
CA GLY A 128 -10.68 -7.50 -1.84
C GLY A 128 -9.33 -7.22 -2.52
N PHE A 129 -8.45 -8.21 -2.61
CA PHE A 129 -7.18 -8.09 -3.33
C PHE A 129 -7.40 -7.80 -4.82
N LEU A 130 -8.27 -8.55 -5.49
CA LEU A 130 -8.56 -8.36 -6.91
C LEU A 130 -9.21 -7.00 -7.19
N ILE A 131 -10.15 -6.57 -6.36
CA ILE A 131 -10.79 -5.25 -6.49
C ILE A 131 -9.74 -4.13 -6.33
N ASN A 132 -8.88 -4.22 -5.31
CA ASN A 132 -7.83 -3.23 -5.10
C ASN A 132 -6.82 -3.22 -6.26
N LEU A 133 -6.39 -4.39 -6.72
CA LEU A 133 -5.47 -4.51 -7.85
C LEU A 133 -6.06 -3.87 -9.11
N ALA A 134 -7.33 -4.16 -9.42
CA ALA A 134 -8.03 -3.57 -10.56
C ALA A 134 -8.17 -2.04 -10.42
N SER A 135 -8.62 -1.56 -9.26
CA SER A 135 -8.89 -0.13 -9.03
C SER A 135 -7.61 0.71 -9.05
N TYR A 136 -6.57 0.29 -8.33
CA TYR A 136 -5.29 1.01 -8.32
C TYR A 136 -4.52 0.84 -9.63
N GLY A 137 -4.61 -0.33 -10.27
CA GLY A 137 -4.05 -0.58 -11.60
C GLY A 137 -4.68 0.32 -12.65
N GLN A 138 -6.01 0.44 -12.66
CA GLN A 138 -6.74 1.35 -13.55
C GLN A 138 -6.34 2.81 -13.31
N LEU A 139 -6.29 3.26 -12.05
CA LEU A 139 -5.89 4.62 -11.69
C LEU A 139 -4.46 4.93 -12.18
N PHE A 140 -3.54 4.00 -12.01
CA PHE A 140 -2.16 4.12 -12.46
C PHE A 140 -2.06 4.20 -13.99
N LEU A 141 -2.71 3.27 -14.70
CA LEU A 141 -2.69 3.24 -16.17
C LEU A 141 -3.35 4.48 -16.78
N LEU A 142 -4.46 4.95 -16.20
CA LEU A 142 -5.13 6.16 -16.65
C LEU A 142 -4.25 7.40 -16.43
N SER A 143 -3.58 7.50 -15.27
CA SER A 143 -2.64 8.57 -14.98
C SER A 143 -1.46 8.57 -15.98
N LEU A 144 -0.90 7.40 -16.28
CA LEU A 144 0.15 7.25 -17.29
C LEU A 144 -0.34 7.66 -18.69
N PHE A 145 -1.52 7.23 -19.08
CA PHE A 145 -2.12 7.60 -20.37
C PHE A 145 -2.30 9.12 -20.51
N LEU A 146 -2.86 9.76 -19.49
CA LEU A 146 -3.06 11.20 -19.50
C LEU A 146 -1.73 11.96 -19.63
N GLN A 147 -0.70 11.56 -18.90
CA GLN A 147 0.60 12.21 -18.93
C GLN A 147 1.40 11.91 -20.19
N HIS A 148 1.48 10.65 -20.64
CA HIS A 148 2.34 10.27 -21.76
C HIS A 148 1.66 10.41 -23.13
N ALA A 149 0.37 10.06 -23.23
CA ALA A 149 -0.33 10.11 -24.52
C ALA A 149 -1.00 11.46 -24.80
N ARG A 150 -1.48 12.15 -23.76
CA ARG A 150 -2.15 13.46 -23.88
C ARG A 150 -1.28 14.64 -23.48
N GLY A 151 -0.09 14.42 -22.93
CA GLY A 151 0.83 15.45 -22.49
C GLY A 151 0.33 16.27 -21.30
N ALA A 152 -0.64 15.76 -20.54
CA ALA A 152 -1.19 16.46 -19.38
C ALA A 152 -0.11 16.59 -18.28
N ASP A 153 -0.05 17.75 -17.65
CA ASP A 153 0.79 17.94 -16.47
C ASP A 153 0.19 17.25 -15.22
N ALA A 154 0.91 17.27 -14.11
CA ALA A 154 0.49 16.61 -12.87
C ALA A 154 -0.82 17.18 -12.31
N LEU A 155 -1.05 18.49 -12.46
CA LEU A 155 -2.26 19.16 -11.98
C LEU A 155 -3.45 18.82 -12.87
N GLN A 156 -3.28 18.89 -14.18
CA GLN A 156 -4.31 18.51 -15.16
C GLN A 156 -4.72 17.06 -14.98
N THR A 157 -3.74 16.16 -14.86
CA THR A 157 -4.01 14.75 -14.56
C THR A 157 -4.83 14.60 -13.28
N GLY A 158 -4.46 15.33 -12.21
CA GLY A 158 -5.21 15.32 -10.96
C GLY A 158 -6.66 15.76 -11.13
N ILE A 159 -6.91 16.82 -11.89
CA ILE A 159 -8.26 17.35 -12.17
C ILE A 159 -9.08 16.34 -13.00
N GLU A 160 -8.50 15.77 -14.05
CA GLU A 160 -9.19 14.81 -14.92
C GLU A 160 -9.56 13.50 -14.19
N LEU A 161 -8.85 13.16 -13.11
CA LEU A 161 -9.16 11.99 -12.28
C LEU A 161 -10.28 12.26 -11.25
N VAL A 162 -10.60 13.51 -10.93
CA VAL A 162 -11.61 13.87 -9.91
C VAL A 162 -12.97 13.22 -10.17
N PRO A 163 -13.55 13.25 -11.40
CA PRO A 163 -14.88 12.68 -11.64
C PRO A 163 -14.93 11.18 -11.30
N MET A 164 -13.90 10.42 -11.69
CA MET A 164 -13.81 8.99 -11.40
C MET A 164 -13.75 8.74 -9.89
N LEU A 165 -12.92 9.50 -9.19
CA LEU A 165 -12.76 9.36 -7.74
C LEU A 165 -13.99 9.82 -6.95
N ALA A 166 -14.72 10.82 -7.47
CA ALA A 166 -15.98 11.26 -6.88
C ALA A 166 -17.04 10.14 -6.94
N VAL A 167 -17.16 9.45 -8.08
CA VAL A 167 -18.07 8.31 -8.23
C VAL A 167 -17.68 7.18 -7.26
N PHE A 168 -16.40 6.84 -7.16
CA PHE A 168 -15.91 5.87 -6.17
C PHE A 168 -16.24 6.28 -4.74
N SER A 169 -16.09 7.57 -4.42
CA SER A 169 -16.36 8.10 -3.09
C SER A 169 -17.83 8.04 -2.71
N ILE A 170 -18.72 8.36 -3.65
CA ILE A 170 -20.17 8.28 -3.47
C ILE A 170 -20.60 6.83 -3.31
N GLY A 171 -20.07 5.92 -4.14
CA GLY A 171 -20.34 4.49 -4.01
C GLY A 171 -20.00 3.92 -2.63
N ASN A 172 -18.87 4.34 -2.05
CA ASN A 172 -18.49 3.96 -0.69
C ASN A 172 -19.32 4.61 0.43
N LEU A 173 -20.06 5.68 0.16
CA LEU A 173 -20.96 6.31 1.14
C LEU A 173 -22.32 5.64 1.19
N ILE A 174 -22.72 5.00 0.10
CA ILE A 174 -24.06 4.37 -0.04
C ILE A 174 -24.00 2.87 0.36
N SER A 175 -22.82 2.26 0.35
CA SER A 175 -22.57 0.86 0.72
C SER A 175 -22.41 0.70 2.25
#